data_96b23a90e0e5878b290718eb47837b2e
#
_entry.id   96b23a90e0e5878b290718eb47837b2e
#
_cell.length_a   1.000
_cell.length_b   1.000
_cell.length_c   1.000
_cell.angle_alpha   90.00
_cell.angle_beta   90.00
_cell.angle_gamma   90.00
#
_symmetry.space_group_name_H-M   'P 1'
#
loop_
_entity.id
_entity.type
_entity.pdbx_description
1 polymer ?
#
loop_
_entity_poly.entity_id
_entity_poly.type
_entity_poly.pdbx_seq_one_letter_code
_entity_poly.pdbx_strand_id
1 'polypeptide(L)'
;MAGALGCSPLKSRPGSSARVAFVTANLVARVSDYRFEMAHWGDQHKKTVAATDAAAWGVICREIAATGFQAVEIWEAHAAPEVMNRERGATWKAILDEHGLKAIGYGGSLSRQTLEICQWLGIPQINGSIGDNTPGQAAAMCREMGVRFNVENHPQKNAGELLKVVDGGNDWLGVCIDTGWLGTQGASGPEVIRACGPLVRHVHIKDVKAAGAHETCMLAEGVAQVAACIATLKAIGYSGWYSWEDEPEDRNPFDSAVRNRHWLEKQLA
;
A
#
# COMPACT_ATOMS: atom_id res chain seq x y z
N MET A 1 39.02 -27.57 -26.54
CA MET A 1 37.55 -27.56 -26.81
C MET A 1 36.85 -27.13 -25.54
N ALA A 2 36.46 -25.87 -25.46
CA ALA A 2 35.75 -25.32 -24.32
C ALA A 2 34.28 -25.22 -24.69
N GLY A 3 33.45 -25.98 -24.00
CA GLY A 3 32.00 -25.98 -24.19
C GLY A 3 31.38 -24.76 -23.52
N ALA A 4 30.77 -23.93 -24.32
CA ALA A 4 29.95 -22.81 -23.84
C ALA A 4 28.64 -23.33 -23.21
N LEU A 5 28.45 -23.11 -21.93
CA LEU A 5 27.17 -23.30 -21.25
C LEU A 5 26.22 -22.17 -21.66
N GLY A 6 25.29 -22.49 -22.56
CA GLY A 6 24.22 -21.56 -22.96
C GLY A 6 23.25 -21.30 -21.82
N CYS A 7 23.24 -20.09 -21.30
CA CYS A 7 22.14 -19.57 -20.46
C CYS A 7 20.89 -19.44 -21.33
N SER A 8 19.93 -20.33 -21.18
CA SER A 8 18.61 -20.18 -21.78
C SER A 8 17.84 -19.06 -21.04
N PRO A 9 17.21 -18.13 -21.75
CA PRO A 9 16.36 -17.13 -21.11
C PRO A 9 15.15 -17.82 -20.48
N LEU A 10 14.90 -17.51 -19.21
CA LEU A 10 13.70 -17.91 -18.50
C LEU A 10 12.47 -17.46 -19.30
N LYS A 11 11.74 -18.42 -19.89
CA LYS A 11 10.45 -18.14 -20.53
C LYS A 11 9.48 -17.62 -19.46
N SER A 12 9.00 -16.40 -19.64
CA SER A 12 7.87 -15.85 -18.91
C SER A 12 6.68 -16.81 -19.01
N ARG A 13 6.20 -17.31 -17.87
CA ARG A 13 4.93 -18.04 -17.79
C ARG A 13 3.79 -17.07 -18.13
N PRO A 14 2.84 -17.45 -19.00
CA PRO A 14 1.57 -16.76 -19.10
C PRO A 14 0.74 -17.17 -17.86
N GLY A 15 0.87 -16.45 -16.77
CA GLY A 15 0.08 -16.62 -15.58
C GLY A 15 -0.73 -15.36 -15.35
N SER A 16 -2.00 -15.48 -15.05
CA SER A 16 -2.91 -14.47 -14.55
C SER A 16 -2.11 -13.44 -13.74
N SER A 17 -2.11 -12.21 -14.19
CA SER A 17 -1.43 -11.11 -13.50
C SER A 17 -2.21 -10.76 -12.24
N ALA A 18 -2.06 -11.55 -11.19
CA ALA A 18 -2.57 -11.19 -9.87
C ALA A 18 -2.01 -9.81 -9.53
N ARG A 19 -2.89 -8.83 -9.31
CA ARG A 19 -2.50 -7.45 -9.02
C ARG A 19 -2.13 -7.33 -7.55
N VAL A 20 -0.94 -7.79 -7.20
CA VAL A 20 -0.39 -7.77 -5.84
C VAL A 20 0.72 -6.74 -5.76
N ALA A 21 0.69 -5.86 -4.75
CA ALA A 21 1.69 -4.83 -4.51
C ALA A 21 2.27 -4.92 -3.10
N PHE A 22 3.48 -4.40 -2.92
CA PHE A 22 4.15 -4.26 -1.63
C PHE A 22 3.94 -2.83 -1.12
N VAL A 23 3.43 -2.65 0.11
CA VAL A 23 3.33 -1.34 0.76
C VAL A 23 4.66 -1.02 1.44
N THR A 24 5.29 0.10 1.10
CA THR A 24 6.61 0.41 1.66
C THR A 24 6.56 0.83 3.13
N ALA A 25 5.37 1.10 3.70
CA ALA A 25 5.18 1.27 5.14
C ALA A 25 5.56 0.01 5.94
N ASN A 26 5.57 -1.17 5.32
CA ASN A 26 6.11 -2.40 5.92
C ASN A 26 7.55 -2.22 6.45
N LEU A 27 8.27 -1.23 5.95
CA LEU A 27 9.65 -0.92 6.35
C LEU A 27 9.74 0.13 7.48
N VAL A 28 8.63 0.45 8.13
CA VAL A 28 8.55 1.49 9.18
C VAL A 28 9.59 1.27 10.29
N ALA A 29 9.80 0.03 10.73
CA ALA A 29 10.74 -0.32 11.79
C ALA A 29 12.22 -0.41 11.32
N ARG A 30 12.48 -0.35 9.99
CA ARG A 30 13.83 -0.57 9.42
C ARG A 30 14.88 0.39 9.97
N VAL A 31 14.54 1.68 10.07
CA VAL A 31 15.49 2.72 10.52
C VAL A 31 15.82 2.66 12.03
N SER A 32 15.11 1.83 12.79
CA SER A 32 15.36 1.53 14.20
C SER A 32 15.84 0.09 14.44
N ASP A 33 16.31 -0.58 13.38
CA ASP A 33 16.77 -1.97 13.44
C ASP A 33 15.68 -2.90 14.03
N TYR A 34 14.45 -2.71 13.56
CA TYR A 34 13.25 -3.47 13.99
C TYR A 34 12.99 -3.41 15.51
N ARG A 35 13.20 -2.23 16.07
CA ARG A 35 12.86 -1.87 17.45
C ARG A 35 11.95 -0.64 17.46
N PHE A 36 10.74 -0.85 17.08
CA PHE A 36 9.73 0.19 16.91
C PHE A 36 8.53 -0.12 17.79
N GLU A 37 7.89 0.93 18.30
CA GLU A 37 6.60 0.85 18.98
C GLU A 37 5.61 1.73 18.21
N MET A 38 4.44 1.21 17.88
CA MET A 38 3.41 1.89 17.08
C MET A 38 3.03 3.26 17.67
N ALA A 39 3.09 3.42 18.99
CA ALA A 39 2.85 4.69 19.66
C ALA A 39 3.81 5.82 19.23
N HIS A 40 4.98 5.48 18.67
CA HIS A 40 6.01 6.41 18.22
C HIS A 40 6.05 6.58 16.69
N TRP A 41 4.92 6.32 16.00
CA TRP A 41 4.81 6.40 14.54
C TRP A 41 5.37 7.69 13.94
N GLY A 42 5.01 8.86 14.51
CA GLY A 42 5.46 10.15 13.99
C GLY A 42 6.98 10.36 14.06
N ASP A 43 7.64 9.82 15.08
CA ASP A 43 9.11 9.89 15.18
C ASP A 43 9.77 8.93 14.20
N GLN A 44 9.19 7.76 14.01
CA GLN A 44 9.66 6.78 13.04
C GLN A 44 9.51 7.29 11.60
N HIS A 45 8.39 7.96 11.30
CA HIS A 45 8.19 8.66 10.03
C HIS A 45 9.33 9.64 9.76
N LYS A 46 9.63 10.55 10.70
CA LYS A 46 10.72 11.53 10.56
C LYS A 46 12.09 10.87 10.34
N LYS A 47 12.39 9.81 11.08
CA LYS A 47 13.64 9.04 10.91
C LYS A 47 13.72 8.42 9.51
N THR A 48 12.62 7.85 9.02
CA THR A 48 12.54 7.27 7.67
C THR A 48 12.75 8.32 6.60
N VAL A 49 12.10 9.48 6.70
CA VAL A 49 12.33 10.62 5.78
C VAL A 49 13.80 11.01 5.73
N ALA A 50 14.44 11.17 6.90
CA ALA A 50 15.84 11.57 7.00
C ALA A 50 16.82 10.50 6.45
N ALA A 51 16.46 9.23 6.55
CA ALA A 51 17.29 8.10 6.10
C ALA A 51 17.06 7.72 4.63
N THR A 52 16.04 8.27 3.96
CA THR A 52 15.70 7.88 2.58
C THR A 52 16.31 8.84 1.58
N ASP A 53 17.52 8.60 1.17
CA ASP A 53 18.15 9.20 -0.02
C ASP A 53 18.00 8.27 -1.25
N ALA A 54 18.56 8.67 -2.40
CA ALA A 54 18.48 7.88 -3.63
C ALA A 54 19.16 6.50 -3.51
N ALA A 55 20.24 6.40 -2.75
CA ALA A 55 20.93 5.13 -2.53
C ALA A 55 20.11 4.17 -1.67
N ALA A 56 19.53 4.68 -0.57
CA ALA A 56 18.63 3.92 0.30
C ALA A 56 17.37 3.48 -0.45
N TRP A 57 16.78 4.37 -1.27
CA TRP A 57 15.64 4.04 -2.11
C TRP A 57 15.96 2.92 -3.12
N GLY A 58 17.14 2.97 -3.75
CA GLY A 58 17.62 1.91 -4.65
C GLY A 58 17.77 0.56 -3.95
N VAL A 59 18.28 0.56 -2.70
CA VAL A 59 18.35 -0.66 -1.88
C VAL A 59 16.96 -1.22 -1.60
N ILE A 60 16.02 -0.38 -1.17
CA ILE A 60 14.63 -0.77 -0.90
C ILE A 60 13.98 -1.38 -2.16
N CYS A 61 14.07 -0.71 -3.31
CA CYS A 61 13.50 -1.20 -4.56
C CYS A 61 14.09 -2.56 -4.99
N ARG A 62 15.40 -2.73 -4.87
CA ARG A 62 16.08 -3.99 -5.17
C ARG A 62 15.60 -5.13 -4.27
N GLU A 63 15.47 -4.89 -2.96
CA GLU A 63 15.01 -5.89 -2.00
C GLU A 63 13.54 -6.27 -2.27
N ILE A 64 12.66 -5.31 -2.54
CA ILE A 64 11.26 -5.58 -2.92
C ILE A 64 11.21 -6.42 -4.20
N ALA A 65 11.95 -6.03 -5.25
CA ALA A 65 11.98 -6.77 -6.51
C ALA A 65 12.51 -8.21 -6.32
N ALA A 66 13.49 -8.42 -5.44
CA ALA A 66 14.01 -9.74 -5.12
C ALA A 66 12.98 -10.69 -4.50
N THR A 67 11.92 -10.17 -3.85
CA THR A 67 10.80 -10.97 -3.34
C THR A 67 9.79 -11.37 -4.42
N GLY A 68 9.93 -10.83 -5.65
CA GLY A 68 9.07 -11.09 -6.79
C GLY A 68 7.82 -10.21 -6.88
N PHE A 69 7.64 -9.22 -6.00
CA PHE A 69 6.67 -8.16 -6.23
C PHE A 69 7.06 -7.33 -7.45
N GLN A 70 6.08 -6.94 -8.26
CA GLN A 70 6.27 -6.11 -9.46
C GLN A 70 5.61 -4.73 -9.32
N ALA A 71 4.96 -4.48 -8.20
CA ALA A 71 4.29 -3.23 -7.91
C ALA A 71 4.50 -2.82 -6.45
N VAL A 72 4.52 -1.50 -6.23
CA VAL A 72 4.68 -0.91 -4.90
C VAL A 72 3.64 0.19 -4.68
N GLU A 73 3.18 0.28 -3.46
CA GLU A 73 2.55 1.48 -2.91
C GLU A 73 3.60 2.19 -2.05
N ILE A 74 3.83 3.46 -2.33
CA ILE A 74 4.88 4.23 -1.67
C ILE A 74 4.30 4.91 -0.44
N TRP A 75 4.75 4.54 0.75
CA TRP A 75 4.46 5.27 1.96
C TRP A 75 5.10 6.65 1.95
N GLU A 76 4.36 7.66 2.41
CA GLU A 76 4.75 9.07 2.43
C GLU A 76 6.18 9.29 2.95
N ALA A 77 6.62 8.58 3.99
CA ALA A 77 7.96 8.76 4.53
C ALA A 77 9.10 8.42 3.55
N HIS A 78 8.85 7.59 2.52
CA HIS A 78 9.84 7.29 1.48
C HIS A 78 9.81 8.27 0.29
N ALA A 79 8.81 9.16 0.24
CA ALA A 79 8.68 10.21 -0.77
C ALA A 79 7.98 11.43 -0.16
N ALA A 80 8.52 11.94 0.95
CA ALA A 80 7.86 12.92 1.80
C ALA A 80 7.78 14.31 1.14
N PRO A 81 6.64 15.01 1.26
CA PRO A 81 6.42 16.30 0.64
C PRO A 81 7.54 17.32 0.91
N GLU A 82 8.05 17.37 2.14
CA GLU A 82 9.07 18.33 2.55
C GLU A 82 10.45 18.14 1.89
N VAL A 83 10.70 16.97 1.28
CA VAL A 83 11.98 16.66 0.64
C VAL A 83 11.86 16.37 -0.85
N MET A 84 10.64 16.13 -1.36
CA MET A 84 10.40 15.83 -2.76
C MET A 84 10.29 17.09 -3.60
N ASN A 85 10.87 17.03 -4.79
CA ASN A 85 10.71 17.98 -5.88
C ASN A 85 10.72 17.21 -7.21
N ARG A 86 10.52 17.91 -8.32
CA ARG A 86 10.45 17.28 -9.65
C ARG A 86 11.70 16.48 -10.01
N GLU A 87 12.90 16.97 -9.68
CA GLU A 87 14.18 16.32 -9.99
C GLU A 87 14.31 15.02 -9.17
N ARG A 88 14.05 15.10 -7.87
CA ARG A 88 14.04 13.92 -7.00
C ARG A 88 12.96 12.92 -7.42
N GLY A 89 11.78 13.39 -7.81
CA GLY A 89 10.72 12.53 -8.37
C GLY A 89 11.17 11.77 -9.61
N ALA A 90 11.88 12.43 -10.53
CA ALA A 90 12.45 11.76 -11.69
C ALA A 90 13.49 10.69 -11.30
N THR A 91 14.34 10.97 -10.30
CA THR A 91 15.31 10.01 -9.76
C THR A 91 14.60 8.80 -9.13
N TRP A 92 13.57 9.02 -8.31
CA TRP A 92 12.76 7.95 -7.69
C TRP A 92 12.10 7.05 -8.73
N LYS A 93 11.53 7.68 -9.77
CA LYS A 93 10.92 6.95 -10.88
C LYS A 93 11.94 6.13 -11.66
N ALA A 94 13.10 6.68 -11.96
CA ALA A 94 14.16 5.96 -12.66
C ALA A 94 14.63 4.71 -11.89
N ILE A 95 14.75 4.82 -10.55
CA ILE A 95 15.12 3.70 -9.68
C ILE A 95 14.02 2.62 -9.68
N LEU A 96 12.74 3.00 -9.63
CA LEU A 96 11.63 2.05 -9.76
C LEU A 96 11.70 1.29 -11.11
N ASP A 97 11.90 2.04 -12.19
CA ASP A 97 11.97 1.48 -13.56
C ASP A 97 13.18 0.52 -13.70
N GLU A 98 14.34 0.86 -13.12
CA GLU A 98 15.55 0.01 -13.10
C GLU A 98 15.29 -1.36 -12.44
N HIS A 99 14.46 -1.39 -11.38
CA HIS A 99 14.11 -2.62 -10.67
C HIS A 99 12.81 -3.28 -11.17
N GLY A 100 12.20 -2.76 -12.25
CA GLY A 100 10.96 -3.29 -12.81
C GLY A 100 9.74 -3.14 -11.90
N LEU A 101 9.74 -2.15 -11.01
CA LEU A 101 8.67 -1.89 -10.06
C LEU A 101 7.72 -0.81 -10.58
N LYS A 102 6.43 -1.10 -10.57
CA LYS A 102 5.37 -0.14 -10.90
C LYS A 102 4.86 0.52 -9.61
N ALA A 103 4.94 1.83 -9.48
CA ALA A 103 4.25 2.56 -8.41
C ALA A 103 2.75 2.64 -8.73
N ILE A 104 1.91 2.12 -7.83
CA ILE A 104 0.45 1.98 -8.05
C ILE A 104 -0.39 2.80 -7.07
N GLY A 105 0.21 3.27 -5.98
CA GLY A 105 -0.42 4.04 -4.93
C GLY A 105 0.62 4.83 -4.13
N TYR A 106 0.14 5.85 -3.46
CA TYR A 106 0.89 6.64 -2.49
C TYR A 106 0.10 6.62 -1.17
N GLY A 107 0.72 6.14 -0.10
CA GLY A 107 0.12 6.08 1.23
C GLY A 107 0.44 7.36 2.00
N GLY A 108 -0.55 8.22 2.23
CA GLY A 108 -0.33 9.48 2.95
C GLY A 108 -1.52 10.44 2.91
N SER A 109 -1.28 11.69 3.35
CA SER A 109 -2.32 12.70 3.44
C SER A 109 -2.51 13.47 2.12
N LEU A 110 -3.75 13.90 1.87
CA LEU A 110 -4.07 14.72 0.70
C LEU A 110 -3.53 16.14 0.86
N SER A 111 -2.70 16.54 -0.06
CA SER A 111 -2.25 17.91 -0.24
C SER A 111 -1.95 18.17 -1.72
N ARG A 112 -1.81 19.45 -2.11
CA ARG A 112 -1.37 19.76 -3.48
C ARG A 112 0.00 19.14 -3.79
N GLN A 113 0.90 19.16 -2.83
CA GLN A 113 2.25 18.64 -2.99
C GLN A 113 2.27 17.11 -3.12
N THR A 114 1.44 16.36 -2.37
CA THR A 114 1.33 14.90 -2.54
C THR A 114 0.73 14.54 -3.90
N LEU A 115 -0.20 15.33 -4.42
CA LEU A 115 -0.72 15.17 -5.78
C LEU A 115 0.37 15.44 -6.86
N GLU A 116 1.22 16.45 -6.67
CA GLU A 116 2.36 16.73 -7.55
C GLU A 116 3.39 15.58 -7.52
N ILE A 117 3.70 15.03 -6.34
CA ILE A 117 4.56 13.86 -6.20
C ILE A 117 3.98 12.68 -6.99
N CYS A 118 2.69 12.42 -6.88
CA CYS A 118 2.02 11.38 -7.65
C CYS A 118 2.18 11.59 -9.16
N GLN A 119 2.06 12.83 -9.66
CA GLN A 119 2.29 13.14 -11.07
C GLN A 119 3.75 12.88 -11.49
N TRP A 120 4.74 13.29 -10.67
CA TRP A 120 6.17 13.06 -10.99
C TRP A 120 6.53 11.57 -11.03
N LEU A 121 5.90 10.77 -10.18
CA LEU A 121 6.13 9.33 -10.09
C LEU A 121 5.21 8.50 -10.99
N GLY A 122 4.21 9.12 -11.64
CA GLY A 122 3.21 8.42 -12.44
C GLY A 122 2.24 7.57 -11.62
N ILE A 123 1.99 7.95 -10.36
CA ILE A 123 1.10 7.26 -9.43
C ILE A 123 -0.36 7.72 -9.67
N PRO A 124 -1.31 6.80 -9.86
CA PRO A 124 -2.68 7.15 -10.23
C PRO A 124 -3.58 7.54 -9.05
N GLN A 125 -3.17 7.24 -7.80
CA GLN A 125 -4.01 7.42 -6.62
C GLN A 125 -3.22 7.59 -5.33
N ILE A 126 -3.84 8.28 -4.37
CA ILE A 126 -3.38 8.40 -2.98
C ILE A 126 -4.37 7.62 -2.09
N ASN A 127 -3.86 6.93 -1.07
CA ASN A 127 -4.64 6.22 -0.06
C ASN A 127 -4.27 6.77 1.32
N GLY A 128 -5.26 7.18 2.13
CA GLY A 128 -5.00 7.75 3.45
C GLY A 128 -6.05 8.76 3.91
N SER A 129 -5.61 9.91 4.46
CA SER A 129 -6.49 10.92 5.05
C SER A 129 -6.66 12.14 4.14
N ILE A 130 -7.90 12.62 3.99
CA ILE A 130 -8.16 13.91 3.31
C ILE A 130 -7.77 15.12 4.18
N GLY A 131 -7.29 14.89 5.43
CA GLY A 131 -6.93 15.96 6.36
C GLY A 131 -8.11 16.88 6.67
N ASP A 132 -7.85 18.18 6.67
CA ASP A 132 -8.87 19.22 6.95
C ASP A 132 -9.73 19.57 5.72
N ASN A 133 -9.53 18.90 4.57
CA ASN A 133 -10.33 19.16 3.38
C ASN A 133 -11.75 18.61 3.52
N THR A 134 -12.74 19.35 3.04
CA THR A 134 -14.07 18.78 2.82
C THR A 134 -14.02 17.77 1.65
N PRO A 135 -14.95 16.81 1.58
CA PRO A 135 -15.01 15.87 0.45
C PRO A 135 -15.06 16.56 -0.91
N GLY A 136 -15.80 17.69 -1.01
CA GLY A 136 -15.89 18.47 -2.24
C GLY A 136 -14.56 19.14 -2.63
N GLN A 137 -13.80 19.68 -1.67
CA GLN A 137 -12.47 20.24 -1.91
C GLN A 137 -11.48 19.16 -2.33
N ALA A 138 -11.48 18.01 -1.63
CA ALA A 138 -10.65 16.87 -1.97
C ALA A 138 -10.90 16.38 -3.40
N ALA A 139 -12.16 16.17 -3.77
CA ALA A 139 -12.53 15.75 -5.11
C ALA A 139 -12.16 16.77 -6.21
N ALA A 140 -12.27 18.06 -5.92
CA ALA A 140 -11.90 19.13 -6.85
C ALA A 140 -10.38 19.15 -7.11
N MET A 141 -9.56 19.07 -6.04
CA MET A 141 -8.09 18.98 -6.14
C MET A 141 -7.65 17.74 -6.94
N CYS A 142 -8.23 16.59 -6.62
CA CYS A 142 -7.95 15.33 -7.31
C CYS A 142 -8.29 15.40 -8.80
N ARG A 143 -9.43 16.00 -9.15
CA ARG A 143 -9.85 16.20 -10.55
C ARG A 143 -8.91 17.10 -11.29
N GLU A 144 -8.51 18.23 -10.70
CA GLU A 144 -7.54 19.18 -11.28
C GLU A 144 -6.22 18.50 -11.61
N MET A 145 -5.74 17.65 -10.70
CA MET A 145 -4.43 17.01 -10.81
C MET A 145 -4.46 15.66 -11.54
N GLY A 146 -5.63 15.12 -11.83
CA GLY A 146 -5.78 13.81 -12.48
C GLY A 146 -5.35 12.62 -11.62
N VAL A 147 -5.32 12.78 -10.29
CA VAL A 147 -4.94 11.75 -9.31
C VAL A 147 -6.13 11.48 -8.40
N ARG A 148 -6.53 10.22 -8.22
CA ARG A 148 -7.64 9.84 -7.34
C ARG A 148 -7.21 9.84 -5.88
N PHE A 149 -8.18 9.95 -4.98
CA PHE A 149 -7.97 9.76 -3.55
C PHE A 149 -8.92 8.71 -2.99
N ASN A 150 -8.40 7.83 -2.16
CA ASN A 150 -9.19 6.83 -1.45
C ASN A 150 -8.97 7.02 0.05
N VAL A 151 -10.04 7.33 0.77
CA VAL A 151 -9.98 7.47 2.24
C VAL A 151 -9.77 6.09 2.84
N GLU A 152 -8.68 5.94 3.55
CA GLU A 152 -8.40 4.75 4.33
C GLU A 152 -9.19 4.74 5.64
N ASN A 153 -9.61 3.57 6.09
CA ASN A 153 -10.39 3.41 7.31
C ASN A 153 -9.57 3.61 8.61
N HIS A 154 -8.81 4.69 8.68
CA HIS A 154 -8.12 5.17 9.88
C HIS A 154 -8.61 6.59 10.22
N PRO A 155 -9.36 6.83 11.30
CA PRO A 155 -9.75 5.91 12.41
C PRO A 155 -11.12 5.24 12.23
N GLN A 156 -11.75 5.30 11.04
CA GLN A 156 -13.10 4.79 10.82
C GLN A 156 -13.19 3.28 11.07
N LYS A 157 -14.24 2.85 11.77
CA LYS A 157 -14.43 1.47 12.23
C LYS A 157 -15.49 0.70 11.46
N ASN A 158 -16.27 1.39 10.65
CA ASN A 158 -17.38 0.80 9.90
C ASN A 158 -17.67 1.56 8.61
N ALA A 159 -18.48 0.96 7.75
CA ALA A 159 -18.83 1.53 6.45
C ALA A 159 -19.57 2.88 6.56
N GLY A 160 -20.43 3.05 7.57
CA GLY A 160 -21.17 4.30 7.75
C GLY A 160 -20.28 5.49 8.02
N GLU A 161 -19.24 5.30 8.83
CA GLU A 161 -18.22 6.32 9.10
C GLU A 161 -17.41 6.64 7.84
N LEU A 162 -16.95 5.63 7.09
CA LEU A 162 -16.22 5.81 5.83
C LEU A 162 -17.05 6.55 4.78
N LEU A 163 -18.29 6.10 4.55
CA LEU A 163 -19.19 6.70 3.57
C LEU A 163 -19.51 8.16 3.91
N LYS A 164 -19.58 8.50 5.20
CA LYS A 164 -19.75 9.88 5.65
C LYS A 164 -18.53 10.75 5.30
N VAL A 165 -17.29 10.23 5.49
CA VAL A 165 -16.07 11.00 5.18
C VAL A 165 -15.94 11.27 3.68
N VAL A 166 -16.36 10.34 2.84
CA VAL A 166 -16.30 10.52 1.38
C VAL A 166 -17.55 11.14 0.78
N ASP A 167 -18.56 11.50 1.61
CA ASP A 167 -19.87 12.06 1.18
C ASP A 167 -20.52 11.22 0.05
N GLY A 168 -20.59 9.90 0.27
CA GLY A 168 -21.08 8.94 -0.72
C GLY A 168 -20.14 8.67 -1.90
N GLY A 169 -18.99 9.34 -1.95
CA GLY A 169 -17.96 9.15 -2.95
C GLY A 169 -18.31 9.67 -4.35
N ASN A 170 -17.33 9.66 -5.24
CA ASN A 170 -17.46 10.06 -6.65
C ASN A 170 -16.26 9.52 -7.45
N ASP A 171 -16.12 9.88 -8.73
CA ASP A 171 -15.03 9.39 -9.60
C ASP A 171 -13.63 9.69 -9.07
N TRP A 172 -13.46 10.69 -8.20
CA TRP A 172 -12.19 11.15 -7.67
C TRP A 172 -11.95 10.80 -6.21
N LEU A 173 -13.02 10.49 -5.46
CA LEU A 173 -12.98 10.20 -4.04
C LEU A 173 -13.66 8.86 -3.77
N GLY A 174 -12.90 7.86 -3.36
CA GLY A 174 -13.32 6.52 -2.99
C GLY A 174 -12.84 6.12 -1.61
N VAL A 175 -12.84 4.83 -1.32
CA VAL A 175 -12.33 4.28 -0.06
C VAL A 175 -11.21 3.27 -0.30
N CYS A 176 -10.23 3.26 0.61
CA CYS A 176 -9.23 2.23 0.78
C CYS A 176 -9.60 1.41 2.02
N ILE A 177 -9.66 0.10 1.89
CA ILE A 177 -9.97 -0.79 3.02
C ILE A 177 -8.67 -1.41 3.54
N ASP A 178 -8.26 -1.05 4.77
CA ASP A 178 -7.28 -1.79 5.55
C ASP A 178 -7.99 -2.88 6.36
N THR A 179 -7.75 -4.14 5.98
CA THR A 179 -8.37 -5.30 6.64
C THR A 179 -7.85 -5.51 8.06
N GLY A 180 -6.58 -5.19 8.30
CA GLY A 180 -5.95 -5.31 9.62
C GLY A 180 -6.53 -4.32 10.62
N TRP A 181 -6.74 -3.07 10.22
CA TRP A 181 -7.40 -2.09 11.08
C TRP A 181 -8.81 -2.51 11.47
N LEU A 182 -9.60 -3.05 10.52
CA LEU A 182 -10.91 -3.60 10.84
C LEU A 182 -10.80 -4.77 11.82
N GLY A 183 -9.81 -5.66 11.65
CA GLY A 183 -9.49 -6.73 12.60
C GLY A 183 -9.16 -6.22 14.01
N THR A 184 -8.32 -5.19 14.10
CA THR A 184 -7.99 -4.49 15.37
C THR A 184 -9.25 -3.93 16.05
N GLN A 185 -10.19 -3.39 15.27
CA GLN A 185 -11.46 -2.88 15.80
C GLN A 185 -12.48 -3.98 16.11
N GLY A 186 -12.18 -5.25 15.83
CA GLY A 186 -13.13 -6.37 15.95
C GLY A 186 -14.32 -6.26 14.97
N ALA A 187 -14.15 -5.51 13.88
CA ALA A 187 -15.16 -5.30 12.86
C ALA A 187 -15.11 -6.40 11.79
N SER A 188 -16.25 -6.68 11.16
CA SER A 188 -16.33 -7.60 10.03
C SER A 188 -15.87 -6.91 8.74
N GLY A 189 -14.64 -7.19 8.30
CA GLY A 189 -14.11 -6.69 7.03
C GLY A 189 -15.01 -6.99 5.83
N PRO A 190 -15.52 -8.25 5.67
CA PRO A 190 -16.46 -8.58 4.60
C PRO A 190 -17.75 -7.74 4.59
N GLU A 191 -18.31 -7.40 5.77
CA GLU A 191 -19.50 -6.55 5.85
C GLU A 191 -19.22 -5.12 5.44
N VAL A 192 -18.10 -4.55 5.91
CA VAL A 192 -17.67 -3.19 5.54
C VAL A 192 -17.40 -3.10 4.03
N ILE A 193 -16.68 -4.06 3.46
CA ILE A 193 -16.40 -4.13 2.02
C ILE A 193 -17.70 -4.18 1.21
N ARG A 194 -18.65 -5.05 1.60
CA ARG A 194 -19.95 -5.17 0.91
C ARG A 194 -20.76 -3.88 0.98
N ALA A 195 -20.75 -3.21 2.14
CA ALA A 195 -21.52 -1.98 2.33
C ALA A 195 -20.89 -0.78 1.56
N CYS A 196 -19.55 -0.72 1.45
CA CYS A 196 -18.88 0.29 0.62
C CYS A 196 -19.02 -0.01 -0.89
N GLY A 197 -19.17 -1.28 -1.27
CA GLY A 197 -19.46 -1.70 -2.65
C GLY A 197 -18.46 -1.12 -3.67
N PRO A 198 -18.94 -0.47 -4.76
CA PRO A 198 -18.07 0.02 -5.84
C PRO A 198 -17.18 1.21 -5.45
N LEU A 199 -17.37 1.77 -4.26
CA LEU A 199 -16.48 2.82 -3.74
C LEU A 199 -15.15 2.26 -3.20
N VAL A 200 -15.05 0.94 -2.97
CA VAL A 200 -13.77 0.30 -2.65
C VAL A 200 -12.90 0.32 -3.91
N ARG A 201 -11.87 1.16 -3.90
CA ARG A 201 -10.96 1.34 -5.05
C ARG A 201 -9.53 0.94 -4.76
N HIS A 202 -9.22 0.78 -3.49
CA HIS A 202 -7.94 0.25 -3.03
C HIS A 202 -8.13 -0.59 -1.78
N VAL A 203 -7.17 -1.49 -1.53
CA VAL A 203 -7.19 -2.33 -0.33
C VAL A 203 -5.77 -2.55 0.19
N HIS A 204 -5.61 -2.41 1.49
CA HIS A 204 -4.47 -2.93 2.25
C HIS A 204 -4.88 -4.27 2.83
N ILE A 205 -4.19 -5.32 2.39
CA ILE A 205 -4.41 -6.67 2.90
C ILE A 205 -3.39 -6.91 4.01
N LYS A 206 -3.88 -6.81 5.23
CA LYS A 206 -3.14 -6.86 6.49
C LYS A 206 -3.86 -7.80 7.44
N ASP A 207 -3.14 -8.54 8.25
CA ASP A 207 -3.70 -9.36 9.29
C ASP A 207 -3.08 -9.03 10.64
N VAL A 208 -3.87 -9.13 11.70
CA VAL A 208 -3.46 -8.79 13.07
C VAL A 208 -3.80 -9.93 14.00
N LYS A 209 -2.98 -10.12 15.05
CA LYS A 209 -3.07 -11.28 15.95
C LYS A 209 -4.36 -11.34 16.76
N ALA A 210 -4.91 -10.18 17.17
CA ALA A 210 -6.10 -10.12 18.00
C ALA A 210 -6.85 -8.80 17.82
N ALA A 211 -8.13 -8.80 18.15
CA ALA A 211 -8.88 -7.56 18.32
C ALA A 211 -8.28 -6.71 19.47
N GLY A 212 -8.17 -5.41 19.25
CA GLY A 212 -7.49 -4.47 20.15
C GLY A 212 -5.97 -4.45 20.04
N ALA A 213 -5.36 -5.35 19.26
CA ALA A 213 -3.93 -5.38 19.03
C ALA A 213 -3.58 -4.72 17.68
N HIS A 214 -2.38 -4.11 17.63
CA HIS A 214 -1.76 -3.65 16.37
C HIS A 214 -0.71 -4.64 15.85
N GLU A 215 -0.35 -5.64 16.66
CA GLU A 215 0.65 -6.63 16.29
C GLU A 215 0.20 -7.42 15.06
N THR A 216 0.95 -7.31 13.98
CA THR A 216 0.66 -7.97 12.71
C THR A 216 1.17 -9.41 12.68
N CYS A 217 0.63 -10.21 11.77
CA CYS A 217 1.00 -11.60 11.57
C CYS A 217 0.95 -11.97 10.08
N MET A 218 1.29 -13.22 9.77
CA MET A 218 1.11 -13.76 8.42
C MET A 218 -0.36 -13.72 8.03
N LEU A 219 -0.61 -13.43 6.75
CA LEU A 219 -1.98 -13.43 6.21
C LEU A 219 -2.68 -14.77 6.45
N ALA A 220 -3.89 -14.70 6.96
CA ALA A 220 -4.76 -15.81 7.37
C ALA A 220 -4.32 -16.55 8.67
N GLU A 221 -3.39 -16.00 9.42
CA GLU A 221 -3.02 -16.51 10.75
C GLU A 221 -3.62 -15.65 11.89
N GLY A 222 -4.27 -14.52 11.55
CA GLY A 222 -4.86 -13.57 12.48
C GLY A 222 -6.39 -13.53 12.45
N VAL A 223 -6.93 -12.41 12.91
CA VAL A 223 -8.38 -12.21 13.10
C VAL A 223 -9.06 -11.34 12.04
N ALA A 224 -8.31 -10.74 11.08
CA ALA A 224 -8.86 -9.79 10.10
C ALA A 224 -9.70 -10.44 8.99
N GLN A 225 -9.92 -11.76 9.03
CA GLN A 225 -10.75 -12.50 8.06
C GLN A 225 -10.30 -12.27 6.60
N VAL A 226 -9.00 -12.15 6.35
CA VAL A 226 -8.45 -11.71 5.06
C VAL A 226 -8.92 -12.55 3.87
N ALA A 227 -9.07 -13.87 4.02
CA ALA A 227 -9.59 -14.73 2.96
C ALA A 227 -11.06 -14.40 2.61
N ALA A 228 -11.90 -14.14 3.61
CA ALA A 228 -13.29 -13.75 3.42
C ALA A 228 -13.39 -12.32 2.85
N CYS A 229 -12.50 -11.40 3.23
CA CYS A 229 -12.38 -10.07 2.63
C CYS A 229 -12.07 -10.18 1.13
N ILE A 230 -11.08 -10.98 0.73
CA ILE A 230 -10.73 -11.20 -0.68
C ILE A 230 -11.90 -11.81 -1.46
N ALA A 231 -12.58 -12.80 -0.91
CA ALA A 231 -13.76 -13.40 -1.53
C ALA A 231 -14.87 -12.36 -1.74
N THR A 232 -15.09 -11.48 -0.75
CA THR A 232 -16.09 -10.40 -0.85
C THR A 232 -15.68 -9.35 -1.88
N LEU A 233 -14.40 -8.96 -1.94
CA LEU A 233 -13.86 -8.06 -2.96
C LEU A 233 -14.11 -8.60 -4.37
N LYS A 234 -13.84 -9.88 -4.61
CA LYS A 234 -14.17 -10.55 -5.88
C LYS A 234 -15.67 -10.50 -6.16
N ALA A 235 -16.51 -10.76 -5.16
CA ALA A 235 -17.97 -10.78 -5.32
C ALA A 235 -18.56 -9.41 -5.67
N ILE A 236 -17.98 -8.30 -5.19
CA ILE A 236 -18.41 -6.93 -5.57
C ILE A 236 -17.76 -6.45 -6.88
N GLY A 237 -16.97 -7.29 -7.56
CA GLY A 237 -16.32 -6.93 -8.82
C GLY A 237 -15.07 -6.05 -8.67
N TYR A 238 -14.42 -6.06 -7.51
CA TYR A 238 -13.17 -5.32 -7.31
C TYR A 238 -12.09 -5.78 -8.28
N SER A 239 -11.50 -4.85 -8.99
CA SER A 239 -10.46 -5.11 -10.02
C SER A 239 -9.17 -4.31 -9.79
N GLY A 240 -9.01 -3.71 -8.60
CA GLY A 240 -7.83 -2.95 -8.21
C GLY A 240 -6.64 -3.82 -7.80
N TRP A 241 -5.68 -3.19 -7.13
CA TRP A 241 -4.51 -3.83 -6.57
C TRP A 241 -4.79 -4.32 -5.15
N TYR A 242 -4.24 -5.47 -4.79
CA TYR A 242 -4.22 -6.01 -3.44
C TYR A 242 -2.84 -5.70 -2.85
N SER A 243 -2.75 -4.60 -2.11
CA SER A 243 -1.50 -4.14 -1.50
C SER A 243 -1.26 -4.91 -0.20
N TRP A 244 -0.19 -5.71 -0.15
CA TRP A 244 0.23 -6.37 1.09
C TRP A 244 0.83 -5.36 2.04
N GLU A 245 0.21 -5.23 3.19
CA GLU A 245 0.66 -4.40 4.30
C GLU A 245 0.89 -5.26 5.54
N ASP A 246 1.98 -5.00 6.28
CA ASP A 246 2.36 -5.76 7.47
C ASP A 246 2.76 -4.83 8.62
N GLU A 247 3.65 -3.86 8.38
CA GLU A 247 4.12 -2.87 9.35
C GLU A 247 4.61 -3.48 10.68
N PRO A 248 5.50 -4.47 10.63
CA PRO A 248 5.98 -5.13 11.85
C PRO A 248 6.82 -4.20 12.71
N GLU A 249 6.67 -4.31 14.02
CA GLU A 249 7.43 -3.52 15.00
C GLU A 249 8.81 -4.12 15.29
N ASP A 250 8.93 -5.46 15.22
CA ASP A 250 10.04 -6.23 15.80
C ASP A 250 10.70 -7.22 14.83
N ARG A 251 10.32 -7.24 13.56
CA ARG A 251 10.85 -8.18 12.56
C ARG A 251 11.03 -7.55 11.18
N ASN A 252 11.92 -8.14 10.40
CA ASN A 252 12.10 -7.76 9.00
C ASN A 252 10.93 -8.29 8.14
N PRO A 253 10.13 -7.43 7.47
CA PRO A 253 9.01 -7.88 6.65
C PRO A 253 9.44 -8.75 5.47
N PHE A 254 10.68 -8.64 4.99
CA PHE A 254 11.18 -9.46 3.89
C PHE A 254 11.25 -10.96 4.24
N ASP A 255 11.34 -11.33 5.53
CA ASP A 255 11.33 -12.72 5.97
C ASP A 255 10.00 -13.43 5.66
N SER A 256 8.90 -12.67 5.55
CA SER A 256 7.55 -13.18 5.27
C SER A 256 7.01 -12.76 3.88
N ALA A 257 7.63 -11.79 3.23
CA ALA A 257 7.13 -11.17 2.00
C ALA A 257 6.82 -12.17 0.88
N VAL A 258 7.72 -13.11 0.61
CA VAL A 258 7.53 -14.13 -0.45
C VAL A 258 6.35 -15.05 -0.14
N ARG A 259 6.19 -15.46 1.13
CA ARG A 259 5.09 -16.33 1.57
C ARG A 259 3.74 -15.60 1.47
N ASN A 260 3.66 -14.35 1.92
CA ASN A 260 2.45 -13.53 1.86
C ASN A 260 2.07 -13.23 0.40
N ARG A 261 3.05 -12.90 -0.46
CA ARG A 261 2.80 -12.72 -1.89
C ARG A 261 2.23 -13.97 -2.53
N HIS A 262 2.85 -15.14 -2.34
CA HIS A 262 2.35 -16.41 -2.89
C HIS A 262 0.96 -16.76 -2.35
N TRP A 263 0.70 -16.50 -1.08
CA TRP A 263 -0.62 -16.71 -0.50
C TRP A 263 -1.67 -15.84 -1.20
N LEU A 264 -1.39 -14.53 -1.38
CA LEU A 264 -2.29 -13.62 -2.11
C LEU A 264 -2.52 -14.06 -3.54
N GLU A 265 -1.46 -14.37 -4.28
CA GLU A 265 -1.55 -14.85 -5.67
C GLU A 265 -2.44 -16.10 -5.78
N LYS A 266 -2.32 -17.02 -4.82
CA LYS A 266 -3.18 -18.21 -4.74
C LYS A 266 -4.65 -17.86 -4.46
N GLN A 267 -4.91 -16.88 -3.60
CA GLN A 267 -6.29 -16.43 -3.36
C GLN A 267 -6.89 -15.74 -4.59
N LEU A 268 -6.08 -15.14 -5.45
CA LEU A 268 -6.51 -14.36 -6.61
C LEU A 268 -6.62 -15.19 -7.89
N ALA A 269 -6.02 -16.38 -7.93
CA ALA A 269 -6.16 -17.32 -9.02
C ALA A 269 -7.57 -17.93 -9.03
#